data_65245e8e898b8da1cb97c50b10a3ad6e
#
_entry.id   65245e8e898b8da1cb97c50b10a3ad6e
#
_cell.length_a   1.000
_cell.length_b   1.000
_cell.length_c   1.000
_cell.angle_alpha   90.00
_cell.angle_beta   90.00
_cell.angle_gamma   90.00
#
_symmetry.space_group_name_H-M   'P 1'
#
loop_
_entity.id
_entity.type
_entity.pdbx_description
1 polymer ?
#
loop_
_entity_poly.entity_id
_entity_poly.type
_entity_poly.pdbx_seq_one_letter_code
_entity_poly.pdbx_strand_id
1 'polypeptide(L)'
;MTLFENQKIGGRFKSGCVIMSLLLLFVVLLSTIANASDESAGSLRKTKGDVLIERSGKIIKAENGTLVYPNDAVRTGTDGSAGIIFKDNSRIGLGPNSRLDIKKFVFKPAQGQFSMVNKLTKGTGSFVSGKMTKLSPESVSLETPTSTIGVRGTTYHIKVNED
;
A
#
# COMPACT_ATOMS: atom_id res chain seq x y z
N MET A 1 35.36 -31.94 73.15
CA MET A 1 36.22 -32.26 72.02
C MET A 1 35.37 -32.42 70.79
N THR A 2 35.25 -31.33 70.10
CA THR A 2 34.18 -30.99 69.10
C THR A 2 34.80 -30.84 67.76
N LEU A 3 34.36 -31.65 66.80
CA LEU A 3 34.72 -31.49 65.40
C LEU A 3 33.58 -30.86 64.64
N PHE A 4 33.82 -29.66 64.11
CA PHE A 4 32.97 -29.00 63.18
C PHE A 4 33.18 -29.56 61.77
N GLU A 5 32.17 -30.15 61.20
CA GLU A 5 32.14 -30.58 59.83
C GLU A 5 31.48 -29.52 58.92
N ASN A 6 32.25 -28.99 58.03
CA ASN A 6 31.92 -27.89 57.12
C ASN A 6 31.22 -28.45 55.91
N GLN A 7 29.90 -28.32 55.81
CA GLN A 7 29.11 -28.67 54.63
C GLN A 7 29.21 -27.55 53.58
N LYS A 8 29.99 -27.83 52.55
CA LYS A 8 30.16 -26.99 51.39
C LYS A 8 29.02 -27.28 50.39
N ILE A 9 27.94 -26.50 50.42
CA ILE A 9 26.85 -26.60 49.50
C ILE A 9 27.26 -25.95 48.17
N GLY A 10 27.58 -26.82 47.19
CA GLY A 10 27.99 -26.42 45.85
C GLY A 10 26.83 -25.79 45.04
N GLY A 11 26.90 -24.50 44.84
CA GLY A 11 25.99 -23.77 43.95
C GLY A 11 26.31 -24.01 42.47
N ARG A 12 25.75 -25.05 41.88
CA ARG A 12 25.90 -25.33 40.44
C ARG A 12 24.58 -25.42 39.65
N PHE A 13 23.50 -24.83 40.14
CA PHE A 13 22.18 -25.06 39.52
C PHE A 13 21.49 -23.79 38.98
N LYS A 14 22.15 -22.63 38.87
CA LYS A 14 21.49 -21.40 38.48
C LYS A 14 21.76 -20.89 37.03
N SER A 15 22.78 -21.44 36.38
CA SER A 15 23.13 -20.97 35.02
C SER A 15 22.22 -21.51 33.89
N GLY A 16 21.71 -22.74 34.04
CA GLY A 16 20.83 -23.34 33.01
C GLY A 16 19.46 -22.68 32.91
N CYS A 17 18.87 -22.27 34.04
CA CYS A 17 17.59 -21.61 34.06
C CYS A 17 17.64 -20.20 33.42
N VAL A 18 18.72 -19.46 33.63
CA VAL A 18 18.91 -18.11 33.07
C VAL A 18 19.09 -18.18 31.55
N ILE A 19 19.87 -19.15 31.06
CA ILE A 19 20.10 -19.34 29.62
C ILE A 19 18.78 -19.75 28.92
N MET A 20 18.00 -20.66 29.54
CA MET A 20 16.71 -21.11 29.01
C MET A 20 15.70 -20.01 29.02
N SER A 21 15.67 -19.15 30.04
CA SER A 21 14.81 -17.96 30.12
C SER A 21 15.18 -16.90 29.06
N LEU A 22 16.48 -16.68 28.81
CA LEU A 22 16.95 -15.77 27.76
C LEU A 22 16.62 -16.27 26.35
N LEU A 23 16.71 -17.59 26.13
CA LEU A 23 16.35 -18.21 24.85
C LEU A 23 14.84 -18.12 24.59
N LEU A 24 14.01 -18.31 25.61
CA LEU A 24 12.55 -18.14 25.50
C LEU A 24 12.17 -16.70 25.23
N LEU A 25 12.83 -15.73 25.86
CA LEU A 25 12.63 -14.31 25.62
C LEU A 25 13.02 -13.90 24.19
N PHE A 26 14.11 -14.48 23.67
CA PHE A 26 14.58 -14.23 22.30
C PHE A 26 13.62 -14.80 21.25
N VAL A 27 13.02 -15.97 21.49
CA VAL A 27 11.99 -16.56 20.60
C VAL A 27 10.71 -15.72 20.58
N VAL A 28 10.29 -15.14 21.71
CA VAL A 28 9.11 -14.26 21.78
C VAL A 28 9.36 -12.94 21.06
N LEU A 29 10.59 -12.40 21.07
CA LEU A 29 10.92 -11.17 20.33
C LEU A 29 10.92 -11.37 18.80
N LEU A 30 11.16 -12.58 18.29
CA LEU A 30 11.11 -12.85 16.85
C LEU A 30 9.68 -12.98 16.28
N SER A 31 8.67 -13.09 17.12
CA SER A 31 7.28 -13.35 16.69
C SER A 31 6.50 -12.09 16.25
N THR A 32 7.08 -10.90 16.34
CA THR A 32 6.42 -9.65 15.90
C THR A 32 6.83 -9.23 14.49
N ILE A 33 6.86 -10.18 13.54
CA ILE A 33 6.74 -9.78 12.14
C ILE A 33 5.26 -9.45 11.96
N ALA A 34 4.90 -8.19 12.22
CA ALA A 34 3.60 -7.65 11.87
C ALA A 34 3.46 -7.82 10.35
N ASN A 35 2.63 -8.77 9.93
CA ASN A 35 2.12 -8.79 8.57
C ASN A 35 1.35 -7.48 8.39
N ALA A 36 2.01 -6.47 7.86
CA ALA A 36 1.32 -5.36 7.24
C ALA A 36 0.59 -5.99 6.04
N SER A 37 -0.65 -6.42 6.24
CA SER A 37 -1.52 -6.81 5.14
C SER A 37 -1.66 -5.55 4.28
N ASP A 38 -1.07 -5.58 3.09
CA ASP A 38 -1.25 -4.50 2.10
C ASP A 38 -2.74 -4.36 1.84
N GLU A 39 -3.32 -3.34 2.45
CA GLU A 39 -4.74 -3.06 2.29
C GLU A 39 -4.97 -2.55 0.88
N SER A 40 -5.87 -3.22 0.12
CA SER A 40 -6.17 -2.81 -1.25
C SER A 40 -6.62 -1.34 -1.30
N ALA A 41 -6.16 -0.61 -2.29
CA ALA A 41 -6.57 0.78 -2.53
C ALA A 41 -7.95 0.87 -3.16
N GLY A 42 -8.30 -0.13 -3.99
CA GLY A 42 -9.55 -0.14 -4.74
C GLY A 42 -9.67 -1.35 -5.66
N SER A 43 -10.48 -1.24 -6.70
CA SER A 43 -10.66 -2.28 -7.71
C SER A 43 -10.88 -1.70 -9.10
N LEU A 44 -10.49 -2.48 -10.11
CA LEU A 44 -10.75 -2.16 -11.52
C LEU A 44 -12.22 -2.41 -11.87
N ARG A 45 -12.75 -1.53 -12.71
CA ARG A 45 -14.10 -1.58 -13.27
C ARG A 45 -14.08 -1.11 -14.72
N LYS A 46 -15.01 -1.63 -15.53
CA LYS A 46 -15.15 -1.25 -16.93
C LYS A 46 -13.84 -1.39 -17.72
N THR A 47 -13.10 -2.48 -17.45
CA THR A 47 -11.91 -2.81 -18.25
C THR A 47 -12.34 -3.22 -19.66
N LYS A 48 -11.64 -2.70 -20.67
CA LYS A 48 -11.83 -3.01 -22.09
C LYS A 48 -10.46 -3.09 -22.75
N GLY A 49 -10.32 -3.98 -23.71
CA GLY A 49 -9.07 -4.19 -24.43
C GLY A 49 -7.95 -4.71 -23.52
N ASP A 50 -6.72 -4.35 -23.82
CA ASP A 50 -5.56 -4.82 -23.06
C ASP A 50 -5.32 -3.93 -21.85
N VAL A 51 -5.45 -4.51 -20.64
CA VAL A 51 -5.21 -3.85 -19.35
C VAL A 51 -4.32 -4.74 -18.48
N LEU A 52 -3.23 -4.16 -18.00
CA LEU A 52 -2.21 -4.84 -17.20
C LEU A 52 -1.98 -4.11 -15.88
N ILE A 53 -1.65 -4.86 -14.84
CA ILE A 53 -1.13 -4.34 -13.58
C ILE A 53 0.31 -4.80 -13.41
N GLU A 54 1.21 -3.86 -13.17
CA GLU A 54 2.57 -4.13 -12.72
C GLU A 54 2.61 -4.03 -11.19
N ARG A 55 2.91 -5.15 -10.53
CA ARG A 55 3.02 -5.27 -9.08
C ARG A 55 4.30 -5.98 -8.69
N SER A 56 5.19 -5.31 -7.96
CA SER A 56 6.47 -5.88 -7.50
C SER A 56 7.25 -6.60 -8.61
N GLY A 57 7.33 -5.99 -9.80
CA GLY A 57 8.02 -6.53 -10.97
C GLY A 57 7.27 -7.64 -11.73
N LYS A 58 6.07 -8.02 -11.29
CA LYS A 58 5.22 -8.99 -11.99
C LYS A 58 4.16 -8.26 -12.81
N ILE A 59 3.87 -8.80 -14.01
CA ILE A 59 2.79 -8.31 -14.87
C ILE A 59 1.59 -9.23 -14.70
N ILE A 60 0.43 -8.65 -14.38
CA ILE A 60 -0.82 -9.33 -14.15
C ILE A 60 -1.83 -8.81 -15.16
N LYS A 61 -2.45 -9.70 -15.94
CA LYS A 61 -3.59 -9.32 -16.77
C LYS A 61 -4.76 -8.93 -15.88
N ALA A 62 -5.32 -7.77 -16.14
CA ALA A 62 -6.34 -7.19 -15.27
C ALA A 62 -7.73 -7.28 -15.88
N GLU A 63 -8.68 -7.68 -15.05
CA GLU A 63 -10.10 -7.81 -15.40
C GLU A 63 -10.97 -6.99 -14.45
N ASN A 64 -12.26 -6.90 -14.75
CA ASN A 64 -13.21 -6.27 -13.85
C ASN A 64 -13.20 -6.96 -12.47
N GLY A 65 -13.05 -6.17 -11.41
CA GLY A 65 -12.98 -6.67 -10.04
C GLY A 65 -11.54 -6.91 -9.55
N THR A 66 -10.53 -6.91 -10.43
CA THR A 66 -9.12 -7.04 -9.99
C THR A 66 -8.80 -5.94 -8.97
N LEU A 67 -8.29 -6.34 -7.80
CA LEU A 67 -7.89 -5.42 -6.76
C LEU A 67 -6.60 -4.71 -7.12
N VAL A 68 -6.53 -3.42 -6.82
CA VAL A 68 -5.33 -2.59 -6.94
C VAL A 68 -4.83 -2.19 -5.55
N TYR A 69 -3.52 -2.09 -5.41
CA TYR A 69 -2.83 -1.81 -4.16
C TYR A 69 -1.90 -0.59 -4.30
N PRO A 70 -1.48 0.02 -3.20
CA PRO A 70 -0.37 0.95 -3.24
C PRO A 70 0.86 0.33 -3.91
N ASN A 71 1.59 1.12 -4.68
CA ASN A 71 2.73 0.73 -5.52
C ASN A 71 2.40 -0.13 -6.75
N ASP A 72 1.13 -0.36 -7.07
CA ASP A 72 0.75 -0.89 -8.37
C ASP A 72 0.85 0.17 -9.46
N ALA A 73 1.20 -0.25 -10.68
CA ALA A 73 1.03 0.55 -11.88
C ALA A 73 -0.01 -0.11 -12.81
N VAL A 74 -1.05 0.63 -13.16
CA VAL A 74 -2.07 0.20 -14.12
C VAL A 74 -1.72 0.74 -15.49
N ARG A 75 -1.66 -0.16 -16.49
CA ARG A 75 -1.36 0.17 -17.89
C ARG A 75 -2.48 -0.26 -18.81
N THR A 76 -2.74 0.55 -19.81
CA THR A 76 -3.68 0.25 -20.88
C THR A 76 -2.95 0.18 -22.22
N GLY A 77 -3.32 -0.77 -23.07
CA GLY A 77 -2.84 -0.89 -24.45
C GLY A 77 -3.49 0.14 -25.39
N THR A 78 -3.22 -0.01 -26.68
CA THR A 78 -3.71 0.91 -27.74
C THR A 78 -5.24 0.93 -27.87
N ASP A 79 -5.90 -0.17 -27.56
CA ASP A 79 -7.36 -0.33 -27.52
C ASP A 79 -7.90 -0.41 -26.09
N GLY A 80 -7.00 -0.28 -25.11
CA GLY A 80 -7.28 -0.48 -23.69
C GLY A 80 -7.97 0.71 -23.05
N SER A 81 -8.86 0.43 -22.12
CA SER A 81 -9.40 1.41 -21.17
C SER A 81 -9.72 0.75 -19.83
N ALA A 82 -9.60 1.50 -18.75
CA ALA A 82 -9.89 0.99 -17.42
C ALA A 82 -10.47 2.07 -16.52
N GLY A 83 -11.43 1.70 -15.69
CA GLY A 83 -11.87 2.51 -14.56
C GLY A 83 -11.32 1.93 -13.27
N ILE A 84 -10.84 2.75 -12.36
CA ILE A 84 -10.43 2.37 -11.00
C ILE A 84 -11.41 3.02 -10.04
N ILE A 85 -11.99 2.24 -9.13
CA ILE A 85 -12.80 2.74 -8.03
C ILE A 85 -12.02 2.50 -6.74
N PHE A 86 -11.64 3.57 -6.06
CA PHE A 86 -10.95 3.53 -4.79
C PHE A 86 -11.92 3.33 -3.62
N LYS A 87 -11.42 2.91 -2.45
CA LYS A 87 -12.24 2.68 -1.24
C LYS A 87 -12.91 3.94 -0.70
N ASP A 88 -12.39 5.13 -1.00
CA ASP A 88 -12.99 6.42 -0.67
C ASP A 88 -14.08 6.87 -1.68
N ASN A 89 -14.42 6.02 -2.66
CA ASN A 89 -15.29 6.28 -3.81
C ASN A 89 -14.76 7.29 -4.83
N SER A 90 -13.48 7.67 -4.77
CA SER A 90 -12.83 8.34 -5.90
C SER A 90 -12.77 7.40 -7.10
N ARG A 91 -12.80 7.96 -8.30
CA ARG A 91 -12.75 7.21 -9.54
C ARG A 91 -11.71 7.81 -10.47
N ILE A 92 -10.92 6.93 -11.08
CA ILE A 92 -10.00 7.31 -12.16
C ILE A 92 -10.36 6.49 -13.39
N GLY A 93 -10.66 7.16 -14.49
CA GLY A 93 -10.77 6.53 -15.80
C GLY A 93 -9.47 6.69 -16.58
N LEU A 94 -8.98 5.64 -17.19
CA LEU A 94 -7.81 5.63 -18.07
C LEU A 94 -8.24 5.36 -19.50
N GLY A 95 -7.78 6.18 -20.42
CA GLY A 95 -7.91 5.97 -21.87
C GLY A 95 -6.82 5.05 -22.41
N PRO A 96 -6.73 4.91 -23.74
CA PRO A 96 -5.70 4.11 -24.39
C PRO A 96 -4.27 4.63 -24.11
N ASN A 97 -3.29 3.71 -24.20
CA ASN A 97 -1.85 3.99 -24.03
C ASN A 97 -1.53 4.78 -22.76
N SER A 98 -2.24 4.50 -21.67
CA SER A 98 -2.08 5.23 -20.43
C SER A 98 -1.34 4.41 -19.38
N ARG A 99 -0.60 5.11 -18.48
CA ARG A 99 0.05 4.52 -17.32
C ARG A 99 -0.24 5.37 -16.08
N LEU A 100 -0.84 4.72 -15.07
CA LEU A 100 -1.11 5.31 -13.77
C LEU A 100 -0.40 4.50 -12.70
N ASP A 101 0.50 5.14 -11.97
CA ASP A 101 1.14 4.57 -10.78
C ASP A 101 0.36 5.01 -9.52
N ILE A 102 -0.10 4.05 -8.72
CA ILE A 102 -0.75 4.28 -7.42
C ILE A 102 0.35 4.38 -6.37
N LYS A 103 0.88 5.57 -6.12
CA LYS A 103 2.03 5.76 -5.21
C LYS A 103 1.68 5.54 -3.75
N LYS A 104 0.52 6.05 -3.34
CA LYS A 104 0.07 5.94 -1.95
C LYS A 104 -1.44 5.97 -1.87
N PHE A 105 -1.99 5.16 -0.99
CA PHE A 105 -3.40 5.20 -0.64
C PHE A 105 -3.58 4.83 0.83
N VAL A 106 -4.09 5.75 1.62
CA VAL A 106 -4.47 5.55 3.03
C VAL A 106 -5.83 6.20 3.24
N PHE A 107 -6.81 5.42 3.60
CA PHE A 107 -8.16 5.91 3.90
C PHE A 107 -8.67 5.27 5.18
N LYS A 108 -8.37 5.91 6.32
CA LYS A 108 -8.76 5.46 7.65
C LYS A 108 -9.51 6.58 8.39
N PRO A 109 -10.79 6.80 8.07
CA PRO A 109 -11.58 7.92 8.61
C PRO A 109 -11.66 7.91 10.14
N ALA A 110 -11.79 6.73 10.76
CA ALA A 110 -11.85 6.61 12.21
C ALA A 110 -10.57 7.06 12.94
N GLN A 111 -9.44 7.11 12.22
CA GLN A 111 -8.13 7.53 12.74
C GLN A 111 -7.70 8.91 12.23
N GLY A 112 -8.53 9.56 11.38
CA GLY A 112 -8.18 10.81 10.74
C GLY A 112 -7.00 10.71 9.76
N GLN A 113 -6.69 9.51 9.26
CA GLN A 113 -5.54 9.29 8.38
C GLN A 113 -5.99 9.20 6.92
N PHE A 114 -5.50 10.15 6.13
CA PHE A 114 -5.81 10.28 4.72
C PHE A 114 -4.55 10.52 3.90
N SER A 115 -4.39 9.81 2.79
CA SER A 115 -3.35 10.10 1.79
C SER A 115 -3.69 9.39 0.49
N MET A 116 -3.73 10.12 -0.61
CA MET A 116 -3.87 9.58 -1.97
C MET A 116 -2.90 10.31 -2.89
N VAL A 117 -1.92 9.58 -3.38
CA VAL A 117 -0.95 10.08 -4.36
C VAL A 117 -0.97 9.14 -5.55
N ASN A 118 -1.43 9.62 -6.69
CA ASN A 118 -1.39 8.91 -7.96
C ASN A 118 -0.50 9.66 -8.93
N LYS A 119 0.16 8.94 -9.85
CA LYS A 119 0.97 9.56 -10.90
C LYS A 119 0.53 9.05 -12.27
N LEU A 120 0.01 9.95 -13.10
CA LEU A 120 -0.23 9.67 -14.51
C LEU A 120 1.06 9.98 -15.27
N THR A 121 1.75 8.92 -15.70
CA THR A 121 3.05 9.06 -16.38
C THR A 121 2.88 9.36 -17.87
N LYS A 122 1.84 8.78 -18.50
CA LYS A 122 1.49 9.01 -19.90
C LYS A 122 0.04 8.70 -20.18
N GLY A 123 -0.49 9.19 -21.29
CA GLY A 123 -1.83 8.93 -21.80
C GLY A 123 -2.87 9.89 -21.25
N THR A 124 -4.11 9.41 -21.12
CA THR A 124 -5.25 10.22 -20.69
C THR A 124 -5.89 9.67 -19.44
N GLY A 125 -6.25 10.55 -18.53
CA GLY A 125 -6.94 10.23 -17.29
C GLY A 125 -8.11 11.15 -17.02
N SER A 126 -9.19 10.61 -16.48
CA SER A 126 -10.29 11.38 -15.90
C SER A 126 -10.36 11.06 -14.41
N PHE A 127 -10.42 12.08 -13.58
CA PHE A 127 -10.52 11.91 -12.13
C PHE A 127 -11.86 12.46 -11.64
N VAL A 128 -12.53 11.70 -10.78
CA VAL A 128 -13.72 12.09 -10.06
C VAL A 128 -13.48 11.98 -8.58
N SER A 129 -13.62 13.07 -7.86
CA SER A 129 -13.35 13.16 -6.41
C SER A 129 -14.27 12.26 -5.59
N GLY A 130 -13.72 11.64 -4.56
CA GLY A 130 -14.43 10.83 -3.59
C GLY A 130 -14.59 11.50 -2.23
N LYS A 131 -14.68 10.66 -1.20
CA LYS A 131 -14.86 11.11 0.19
C LYS A 131 -13.60 11.80 0.75
N MET A 132 -12.41 11.30 0.38
CA MET A 132 -11.14 11.83 0.89
C MET A 132 -10.96 13.31 0.54
N THR A 133 -11.26 13.69 -0.69
CA THR A 133 -11.16 15.10 -1.13
C THR A 133 -12.09 16.05 -0.36
N LYS A 134 -13.19 15.52 0.20
CA LYS A 134 -14.12 16.31 1.05
C LYS A 134 -13.64 16.42 2.48
N LEU A 135 -12.99 15.38 3.00
CA LEU A 135 -12.54 15.27 4.39
C LEU A 135 -11.16 15.93 4.60
N SER A 136 -10.26 15.78 3.64
CA SER A 136 -8.86 16.23 3.70
C SER A 136 -8.35 16.48 2.27
N PRO A 137 -8.76 17.60 1.63
CA PRO A 137 -8.41 17.87 0.23
C PRO A 137 -6.90 17.96 0.00
N GLU A 138 -6.14 18.44 0.98
CA GLU A 138 -4.68 18.56 0.94
C GLU A 138 -3.96 17.20 0.90
N SER A 139 -4.64 16.12 1.29
CA SER A 139 -4.08 14.75 1.28
C SER A 139 -4.24 14.04 -0.06
N VAL A 140 -4.86 14.68 -1.05
CA VAL A 140 -5.12 14.11 -2.38
C VAL A 140 -4.35 14.87 -3.45
N SER A 141 -3.47 14.18 -4.15
CA SER A 141 -2.72 14.74 -5.28
C SER A 141 -2.66 13.79 -6.47
N LEU A 142 -2.60 14.38 -7.65
CA LEU A 142 -2.26 13.70 -8.88
C LEU A 142 -0.98 14.32 -9.45
N GLU A 143 0.02 13.48 -9.63
CA GLU A 143 1.30 13.87 -10.23
C GLU A 143 1.30 13.57 -11.73
N THR A 144 2.02 14.38 -12.48
CA THR A 144 2.44 14.12 -13.84
C THR A 144 3.96 14.24 -13.93
N PRO A 145 4.62 13.93 -15.05
CA PRO A 145 6.07 14.12 -15.16
C PRO A 145 6.53 15.57 -14.91
N THR A 146 5.69 16.55 -15.18
CA THR A 146 6.05 17.97 -15.14
C THR A 146 5.33 18.77 -14.05
N SER A 147 4.32 18.19 -13.37
CA SER A 147 3.46 18.96 -12.45
C SER A 147 2.86 18.08 -11.37
N THR A 148 2.54 18.70 -10.22
CA THR A 148 1.70 18.10 -9.19
C THR A 148 0.41 18.90 -9.07
N ILE A 149 -0.71 18.22 -9.15
CA ILE A 149 -2.06 18.81 -9.13
C ILE A 149 -2.72 18.45 -7.80
N GLY A 150 -2.97 19.46 -6.97
CA GLY A 150 -3.82 19.32 -5.79
C GLY A 150 -5.29 19.24 -6.21
N VAL A 151 -6.01 18.28 -5.65
CA VAL A 151 -7.40 18.01 -6.04
C VAL A 151 -8.36 18.59 -5.02
N ARG A 152 -9.15 19.57 -5.43
CA ARG A 152 -10.18 20.19 -4.59
C ARG A 152 -11.56 20.04 -5.24
N GLY A 153 -12.17 18.88 -5.00
CA GLY A 153 -13.54 18.52 -5.35
C GLY A 153 -13.98 18.90 -6.76
N THR A 154 -13.93 17.99 -7.71
CA THR A 154 -14.66 18.03 -9.00
C THR A 154 -14.21 16.88 -9.90
N THR A 155 -14.72 16.88 -11.12
CA THR A 155 -14.22 16.02 -12.21
C THR A 155 -13.24 16.84 -13.05
N TYR A 156 -12.09 16.29 -13.35
CA TYR A 156 -11.10 16.89 -14.26
C TYR A 156 -10.49 15.83 -15.18
N HIS A 157 -9.99 16.29 -16.31
CA HIS A 157 -9.37 15.47 -17.33
C HIS A 157 -7.92 15.93 -17.53
N ILE A 158 -7.02 14.96 -17.66
CA ILE A 158 -5.60 15.20 -17.86
C ILE A 158 -5.15 14.39 -19.06
N LYS A 159 -4.31 15.00 -19.88
CA LYS A 159 -3.57 14.34 -20.95
C LYS A 159 -2.08 14.61 -20.75
N VAL A 160 -1.30 13.54 -20.72
CA VAL A 160 0.16 13.56 -20.70
C VAL A 160 0.64 13.00 -22.00
N ASN A 161 1.31 13.82 -22.80
CA ASN A 161 1.93 13.37 -24.06
C ASN A 161 3.26 12.67 -23.73
N GLU A 162 3.64 11.71 -24.56
CA GLU A 162 5.02 11.21 -24.60
C GLU A 162 5.86 12.27 -25.31
N ASP A 163 6.95 12.70 -24.68
CA ASP A 163 8.02 13.48 -25.34
C ASP A 163 8.93 12.53 -26.12
#